data_ca57aa7de515da4e394707641eba61dd
#
_entry.id   ca57aa7de515da4e394707641eba61dd
#
_cell.length_a   1.000
_cell.length_b   1.000
_cell.length_c   1.000
_cell.angle_alpha   90.00
_cell.angle_beta   90.00
_cell.angle_gamma   90.00
#
_symmetry.space_group_name_H-M   'P 1'
#
loop_
_entity.id
_entity.type
_entity.pdbx_description
1 polymer ?
#
loop_
_entity_poly.entity_id
_entity_poly.type
_entity_poly.pdbx_seq_one_letter_code
_entity_poly.pdbx_strand_id
1 'polypeptide(L)'
;MATIITDLKETFRRGNIYIQLIYINVAVFILTTLTEVMFQLFNRSIAGVFEWLELPASVIRFILQPWSLLTYMFMHAGFMHILFNMLWLYWFGALFLSFFSAKHLRGVYILGGICGGLLYMAAYNIFPYFRPMTDYSFMLGASASVPVSYTHLRAHETRSN
;
A
#
# COMPACT_ATOMS: atom_id res chain seq x y z
N MET A 1 -28.82 -11.80 -0.22
CA MET A 1 -27.48 -11.52 0.41
C MET A 1 -26.60 -12.76 0.51
N ALA A 2 -27.12 -13.93 0.87
CA ALA A 2 -26.34 -15.18 0.91
C ALA A 2 -25.67 -15.52 -0.44
N THR A 3 -26.33 -15.26 -1.56
CA THR A 3 -25.84 -15.52 -2.91
C THR A 3 -24.59 -14.69 -3.26
N ILE A 4 -24.59 -13.40 -2.95
CA ILE A 4 -23.44 -12.51 -3.28
C ILE A 4 -22.17 -12.94 -2.53
N ILE A 5 -22.30 -13.27 -1.25
CA ILE A 5 -21.16 -13.72 -0.43
C ILE A 5 -20.64 -15.06 -0.94
N THR A 6 -21.56 -15.96 -1.34
CA THR A 6 -21.20 -17.27 -1.89
C THR A 6 -20.48 -17.13 -3.22
N ASP A 7 -20.99 -16.26 -4.12
CA ASP A 7 -20.40 -15.99 -5.41
C ASP A 7 -19.01 -15.34 -5.31
N LEU A 8 -18.84 -14.38 -4.39
CA LEU A 8 -17.54 -13.76 -4.09
C LEU A 8 -16.54 -14.81 -3.58
N LYS A 9 -16.96 -15.68 -2.66
CA LYS A 9 -16.12 -16.75 -2.11
C LYS A 9 -15.72 -17.76 -3.18
N GLU A 10 -16.64 -18.13 -4.07
CA GLU A 10 -16.33 -19.03 -5.19
C GLU A 10 -15.39 -18.37 -6.20
N THR A 11 -15.61 -17.12 -6.55
CA THR A 11 -14.74 -16.36 -7.45
C THR A 11 -13.34 -16.21 -6.88
N PHE A 12 -13.23 -15.92 -5.57
CA PHE A 12 -11.94 -15.91 -4.88
C PHE A 12 -11.23 -17.27 -4.91
N ARG A 13 -11.97 -18.35 -4.62
CA ARG A 13 -11.40 -19.70 -4.54
C ARG A 13 -11.01 -20.27 -5.89
N ARG A 14 -11.78 -19.94 -6.95
CA ARG A 14 -11.55 -20.40 -8.33
C ARG A 14 -10.68 -19.40 -9.13
N GLY A 15 -10.52 -18.17 -8.63
CA GLY A 15 -9.76 -17.12 -9.29
C GLY A 15 -8.27 -17.41 -9.35
N ASN A 16 -7.64 -16.91 -10.41
CA ASN A 16 -6.18 -16.89 -10.51
C ASN A 16 -5.57 -16.04 -9.40
N ILE A 17 -4.29 -16.27 -9.10
CA ILE A 17 -3.59 -15.58 -8.00
C ILE A 17 -3.67 -14.05 -8.08
N TYR A 18 -3.62 -13.45 -9.27
CA TYR A 18 -3.75 -11.99 -9.41
C TYR A 18 -5.14 -11.50 -9.02
N ILE A 19 -6.19 -12.26 -9.30
CA ILE A 19 -7.56 -11.99 -8.86
C ILE A 19 -7.65 -12.04 -7.33
N GLN A 20 -7.04 -13.07 -6.71
CA GLN A 20 -7.00 -13.19 -5.25
C GLN A 20 -6.27 -12.00 -4.61
N LEU A 21 -5.14 -11.56 -5.17
CA LEU A 21 -4.41 -10.39 -4.71
C LEU A 21 -5.23 -9.10 -4.84
N ILE A 22 -5.97 -8.92 -5.96
CA ILE A 22 -6.88 -7.78 -6.15
C ILE A 22 -7.96 -7.77 -5.06
N TYR A 23 -8.62 -8.92 -4.80
CA TYR A 23 -9.64 -9.00 -3.76
C TYR A 23 -9.10 -8.65 -2.37
N ILE A 24 -7.90 -9.13 -2.03
CA ILE A 24 -7.26 -8.80 -0.74
C ILE A 24 -7.00 -7.29 -0.64
N ASN A 25 -6.41 -6.69 -1.67
CA ASN A 25 -6.13 -5.26 -1.69
C ASN A 25 -7.40 -4.41 -1.58
N VAL A 26 -8.45 -4.75 -2.34
CA VAL A 26 -9.74 -4.06 -2.30
C VAL A 26 -10.40 -4.23 -0.93
N ALA A 27 -10.37 -5.41 -0.33
CA ALA A 27 -10.92 -5.65 1.00
C ALA A 27 -10.20 -4.83 2.09
N VAL A 28 -8.86 -4.80 2.05
CA VAL A 28 -8.06 -3.96 2.97
C VAL A 28 -8.39 -2.48 2.77
N PHE A 29 -8.46 -2.00 1.53
CA PHE A 29 -8.79 -0.61 1.23
C PHE A 29 -10.18 -0.21 1.75
N ILE A 30 -11.20 -1.05 1.52
CA ILE A 30 -12.55 -0.78 2.04
C ILE A 30 -12.54 -0.74 3.57
N LEU A 31 -11.86 -1.70 4.20
CA LEU A 31 -11.79 -1.78 5.66
C LEU A 31 -11.09 -0.55 6.25
N THR A 32 -9.94 -0.16 5.72
CA THR A 32 -9.20 1.02 6.19
C THR A 32 -9.97 2.32 5.96
N THR A 33 -10.58 2.49 4.78
CA THR A 33 -11.39 3.67 4.46
C THR A 33 -12.61 3.77 5.35
N LEU A 34 -13.36 2.67 5.56
CA LEU A 34 -14.52 2.67 6.46
C LEU A 34 -14.11 2.99 7.90
N THR A 35 -12.98 2.42 8.35
CA THR A 35 -12.45 2.70 9.70
C THR A 35 -12.09 4.17 9.83
N GLU A 36 -11.40 4.75 8.84
CA GLU A 36 -11.05 6.17 8.84
C GLU A 36 -12.30 7.07 8.91
N VAL A 37 -13.29 6.81 8.05
CA VAL A 37 -14.56 7.56 8.04
C VAL A 37 -15.29 7.45 9.39
N MET A 38 -15.34 6.26 9.98
CA MET A 38 -15.95 6.07 11.30
C MET A 38 -15.26 6.91 12.37
N PHE A 39 -13.92 6.92 12.41
CA PHE A 39 -13.20 7.74 13.40
C PHE A 39 -13.38 9.24 13.15
N GLN A 40 -13.39 9.69 11.89
CA GLN A 40 -13.64 11.08 11.53
C GLN A 40 -15.02 11.55 11.98
N LEU A 41 -16.06 10.72 11.86
CA LEU A 41 -17.41 11.03 12.35
C LEU A 41 -17.47 11.30 13.86
N PHE A 42 -16.55 10.73 14.63
CA PHE A 42 -16.39 10.99 16.06
C PHE A 42 -15.32 12.04 16.40
N ASN A 43 -14.89 12.86 15.43
CA ASN A 43 -13.78 13.83 15.57
C ASN A 43 -12.50 13.21 16.13
N ARG A 44 -12.21 11.96 15.75
CA ARG A 44 -11.00 11.24 16.13
C ARG A 44 -10.13 10.98 14.89
N SER A 45 -8.83 11.13 15.03
CA SER A 45 -7.88 10.73 13.98
C SER A 45 -7.34 9.33 14.27
N ILE A 46 -7.33 8.49 13.26
CA ILE A 46 -6.71 7.15 13.29
C ILE A 46 -5.41 7.10 12.50
N ALA A 47 -4.95 8.24 11.96
CA ALA A 47 -3.76 8.32 11.11
C ALA A 47 -2.54 7.64 11.74
N GLY A 48 -2.30 7.84 13.03
CA GLY A 48 -1.20 7.21 13.74
C GLY A 48 -1.26 5.67 13.77
N VAL A 49 -2.46 5.08 13.70
CA VAL A 49 -2.60 3.60 13.62
C VAL A 49 -2.23 3.12 12.22
N PHE A 50 -2.60 3.87 11.17
CA PHE A 50 -2.25 3.51 9.80
C PHE A 50 -0.76 3.69 9.51
N GLU A 51 -0.10 4.69 10.11
CA GLU A 51 1.36 4.85 10.05
C GLU A 51 2.11 3.59 10.52
N TRP A 52 1.53 2.78 11.43
CA TRP A 52 2.11 1.51 11.86
C TRP A 52 2.03 0.40 10.80
N LEU A 53 1.18 0.55 9.80
CA LEU A 53 1.05 -0.39 8.69
C LEU A 53 1.81 0.07 7.44
N GLU A 54 2.19 1.34 7.40
CA GLU A 54 2.95 1.96 6.32
C GLU A 54 4.44 1.79 6.53
N LEU A 55 5.21 1.73 5.44
CA LEU A 55 6.66 1.56 5.53
C LEU A 55 7.35 2.91 5.79
N PRO A 56 7.95 3.14 6.96
CA PRO A 56 8.68 4.36 7.24
C PRO A 56 10.00 4.40 6.45
N ALA A 57 10.40 5.60 6.02
CA ALA A 57 11.72 5.81 5.44
C ALA A 57 12.85 5.72 6.49
N SER A 58 12.53 6.04 7.75
CA SER A 58 13.47 5.99 8.87
C SER A 58 13.79 4.55 9.28
N VAL A 59 15.06 4.17 9.24
CA VAL A 59 15.54 2.85 9.67
C VAL A 59 15.22 2.60 11.15
N ILE A 60 15.33 3.62 12.00
CA ILE A 60 15.03 3.50 13.43
C ILE A 60 13.54 3.16 13.64
N ARG A 61 12.63 3.86 12.95
CA ARG A 61 11.20 3.53 12.99
C ARG A 61 10.93 2.14 12.42
N PHE A 62 11.58 1.76 11.33
CA PHE A 62 11.43 0.44 10.74
C PHE A 62 11.78 -0.69 11.70
N ILE A 63 12.83 -0.55 12.51
CA ILE A 63 13.20 -1.55 13.54
C ILE A 63 12.06 -1.76 14.55
N LEU A 64 11.30 -0.71 14.85
CA LEU A 64 10.14 -0.79 15.76
C LEU A 64 8.88 -1.37 15.11
N GLN A 65 8.79 -1.35 13.76
CA GLN A 65 7.64 -1.85 13.01
C GLN A 65 8.05 -2.67 11.77
N PRO A 66 8.82 -3.76 11.92
CA PRO A 66 9.38 -4.52 10.79
C PRO A 66 8.32 -5.18 9.90
N TRP A 67 7.12 -5.45 10.43
CA TRP A 67 5.98 -5.95 9.66
C TRP A 67 5.54 -4.98 8.56
N SER A 68 5.84 -3.69 8.71
CA SER A 68 5.49 -2.66 7.73
C SER A 68 6.10 -2.94 6.35
N LEU A 69 7.19 -3.69 6.26
CA LEU A 69 7.80 -4.14 5.00
C LEU A 69 6.87 -5.03 4.15
N LEU A 70 5.88 -5.64 4.77
CA LEU A 70 4.87 -6.46 4.08
C LEU A 70 3.51 -5.76 4.03
N THR A 71 3.09 -5.11 5.12
CA THR A 71 1.75 -4.52 5.22
C THR A 71 1.57 -3.33 4.29
N TYR A 72 2.60 -2.51 4.07
CA TYR A 72 2.53 -1.34 3.21
C TYR A 72 2.06 -1.66 1.78
N MET A 73 2.37 -2.88 1.29
CA MET A 73 2.01 -3.32 -0.06
C MET A 73 0.50 -3.38 -0.29
N PHE A 74 -0.28 -3.48 0.79
CA PHE A 74 -1.75 -3.56 0.76
C PHE A 74 -2.43 -2.25 1.15
N MET A 75 -1.67 -1.26 1.61
CA MET A 75 -2.18 0.06 1.98
C MET A 75 -2.31 0.96 0.76
N HIS A 76 -3.39 1.74 0.66
CA HIS A 76 -3.63 2.64 -0.47
C HIS A 76 -4.14 4.00 0.03
N ALA A 77 -3.53 5.07 -0.46
CA ALA A 77 -3.84 6.45 -0.04
C ALA A 77 -5.18 6.98 -0.57
N GLY A 78 -5.83 6.30 -1.52
CA GLY A 78 -7.11 6.75 -2.07
C GLY A 78 -7.57 5.95 -3.27
N PHE A 79 -8.80 6.26 -3.73
CA PHE A 79 -9.49 5.50 -4.77
C PHE A 79 -8.70 5.39 -6.08
N MET A 80 -8.14 6.49 -6.58
CA MET A 80 -7.36 6.45 -7.83
C MET A 80 -6.09 5.64 -7.69
N HIS A 81 -5.46 5.69 -6.52
CA HIS A 81 -4.26 4.91 -6.25
C HIS A 81 -4.55 3.40 -6.30
N ILE A 82 -5.59 2.93 -5.61
CA ILE A 82 -5.96 1.52 -5.68
C ILE A 82 -6.45 1.13 -7.07
N LEU A 83 -7.23 1.97 -7.74
CA LEU A 83 -7.77 1.70 -9.07
C LEU A 83 -6.63 1.40 -10.06
N PHE A 84 -5.64 2.29 -10.16
CA PHE A 84 -4.51 2.09 -11.07
C PHE A 84 -3.64 0.90 -10.67
N ASN A 85 -3.37 0.69 -9.38
CA ASN A 85 -2.61 -0.46 -8.92
C ASN A 85 -3.31 -1.79 -9.27
N MET A 86 -4.62 -1.87 -9.07
CA MET A 86 -5.39 -3.09 -9.40
C MET A 86 -5.49 -3.31 -10.91
N LEU A 87 -5.59 -2.25 -11.70
CA LEU A 87 -5.60 -2.34 -13.16
C LEU A 87 -4.24 -2.88 -13.68
N TRP A 88 -3.12 -2.35 -13.17
CA TRP A 88 -1.79 -2.85 -13.49
C TRP A 88 -1.61 -4.30 -13.05
N LEU A 89 -2.03 -4.65 -11.82
CA LEU A 89 -1.95 -6.00 -11.29
C LEU A 89 -2.78 -6.97 -12.13
N TYR A 90 -3.95 -6.56 -12.60
CA TYR A 90 -4.80 -7.35 -13.48
C TYR A 90 -4.12 -7.62 -14.84
N TRP A 91 -3.67 -6.59 -15.53
CA TRP A 91 -3.07 -6.73 -16.86
C TRP A 91 -1.73 -7.47 -16.81
N PHE A 92 -0.81 -7.05 -15.94
CA PHE A 92 0.49 -7.71 -15.83
C PHE A 92 0.38 -9.08 -15.18
N GLY A 93 -0.52 -9.28 -14.24
CA GLY A 93 -0.76 -10.59 -13.62
C GLY A 93 -1.30 -11.61 -14.63
N ALA A 94 -2.26 -11.20 -15.47
CA ALA A 94 -2.79 -12.04 -16.54
C ALA A 94 -1.69 -12.37 -17.58
N LEU A 95 -0.95 -11.35 -18.03
CA LEU A 95 0.16 -11.55 -18.96
C LEU A 95 1.27 -12.42 -18.37
N PHE A 96 1.63 -12.22 -17.10
CA PHE A 96 2.64 -13.00 -16.42
C PHE A 96 2.26 -14.48 -16.33
N LEU A 97 0.99 -14.79 -16.05
CA LEU A 97 0.52 -16.17 -15.98
C LEU A 97 0.43 -16.87 -17.35
N SER A 98 0.56 -16.14 -18.45
CA SER A 98 0.67 -16.76 -19.79
C SER A 98 2.04 -17.42 -19.99
N PHE A 99 3.06 -17.01 -19.22
CA PHE A 99 4.43 -17.49 -19.34
C PHE A 99 4.94 -18.20 -18.09
N PHE A 100 4.39 -17.86 -16.90
CA PHE A 100 4.89 -18.33 -15.61
C PHE A 100 3.76 -18.87 -14.74
N SER A 101 4.10 -19.66 -13.73
CA SER A 101 3.13 -20.24 -12.82
C SER A 101 2.68 -19.24 -11.71
N ALA A 102 1.54 -19.55 -11.07
CA ALA A 102 1.02 -18.80 -9.94
C ALA A 102 2.01 -18.68 -8.75
N LYS A 103 2.88 -19.68 -8.56
CA LYS A 103 3.93 -19.63 -7.53
C LYS A 103 4.95 -18.52 -7.83
N HIS A 104 5.35 -18.38 -9.10
CA HIS A 104 6.27 -17.34 -9.53
C HIS A 104 5.66 -15.95 -9.38
N LEU A 105 4.38 -15.78 -9.75
CA LEU A 105 3.70 -14.48 -9.58
C LEU A 105 3.63 -14.05 -8.10
N ARG A 106 3.30 -14.97 -7.18
CA ARG A 106 3.34 -14.69 -5.73
C ARG A 106 4.74 -14.31 -5.27
N GLY A 107 5.74 -15.05 -5.71
CA GLY A 107 7.14 -14.76 -5.39
C GLY A 107 7.57 -13.37 -5.87
N VAL A 108 7.28 -13.03 -7.14
CA VAL A 108 7.61 -11.71 -7.71
C VAL A 108 6.86 -10.59 -7.02
N TYR A 109 5.58 -10.79 -6.67
CA TYR A 109 4.80 -9.78 -5.95
C TYR A 109 5.41 -9.48 -4.57
N ILE A 110 5.70 -10.51 -3.78
CA ILE A 110 6.26 -10.34 -2.43
C ILE A 110 7.71 -9.83 -2.50
N LEU A 111 8.57 -10.46 -3.30
CA LEU A 111 9.97 -10.05 -3.41
C LEU A 111 10.11 -8.66 -4.03
N GLY A 112 9.29 -8.34 -5.03
CA GLY A 112 9.25 -7.02 -5.64
C GLY A 112 8.86 -5.94 -4.63
N GLY A 113 7.86 -6.22 -3.78
CA GLY A 113 7.50 -5.35 -2.67
C GLY A 113 8.64 -5.19 -1.66
N ILE A 114 9.22 -6.27 -1.18
CA ILE A 114 10.36 -6.21 -0.24
C ILE A 114 11.51 -5.41 -0.84
N CYS A 115 11.93 -5.70 -2.07
CA CYS A 115 13.01 -4.97 -2.74
C CYS A 115 12.65 -3.49 -2.94
N GLY A 116 11.42 -3.17 -3.36
CA GLY A 116 10.94 -1.80 -3.51
C GLY A 116 10.97 -1.03 -2.20
N GLY A 117 10.51 -1.64 -1.11
CA GLY A 117 10.56 -1.06 0.23
C GLY A 117 11.99 -0.81 0.72
N LEU A 118 12.89 -1.76 0.53
CA LEU A 118 14.30 -1.60 0.89
C LEU A 118 14.99 -0.52 0.06
N LEU A 119 14.72 -0.44 -1.24
CA LEU A 119 15.23 0.62 -2.11
C LEU A 119 14.70 1.99 -1.71
N TYR A 120 13.43 2.09 -1.34
CA TYR A 120 12.84 3.31 -0.81
C TYR A 120 13.57 3.79 0.45
N MET A 121 13.73 2.91 1.46
CA MET A 121 14.48 3.25 2.67
C MET A 121 15.93 3.62 2.35
N ALA A 122 16.60 2.87 1.49
CA ALA A 122 17.97 3.17 1.07
C ALA A 122 18.07 4.56 0.43
N ALA A 123 17.14 4.91 -0.48
CA ALA A 123 17.13 6.21 -1.14
C ALA A 123 17.02 7.36 -0.13
N TYR A 124 16.11 7.26 0.85
CA TYR A 124 15.91 8.30 1.86
C TYR A 124 17.08 8.45 2.83
N ASN A 125 17.82 7.37 3.10
CA ASN A 125 18.96 7.42 4.02
C ASN A 125 20.30 7.72 3.34
N ILE A 126 20.43 7.42 2.03
CA ILE A 126 21.69 7.62 1.28
C ILE A 126 21.72 9.02 0.63
N PHE A 127 20.64 9.41 -0.07
CA PHE A 127 20.64 10.67 -0.83
C PHE A 127 20.40 11.89 0.06
N PRO A 128 21.31 12.90 0.05
CA PRO A 128 21.20 14.10 0.89
C PRO A 128 19.89 14.87 0.67
N TYR A 129 19.36 14.85 -0.54
CA TYR A 129 18.10 15.50 -0.90
C TYR A 129 16.90 14.99 -0.09
N PHE A 130 16.84 13.67 0.17
CA PHE A 130 15.72 13.05 0.88
C PHE A 130 15.89 13.00 2.40
N ARG A 131 17.14 13.11 2.90
CA ARG A 131 17.45 13.02 4.34
C ARG A 131 16.57 13.88 5.25
N PRO A 132 16.28 15.16 4.92
CA PRO A 132 15.43 15.99 5.78
C PRO A 132 13.99 15.49 5.91
N MET A 133 13.55 14.63 4.98
CA MET A 133 12.18 14.09 4.92
C MET A 133 12.07 12.69 5.53
N THR A 134 13.18 12.06 5.93
CA THR A 134 13.23 10.65 6.35
C THR A 134 12.30 10.35 7.53
N ASP A 135 12.20 11.25 8.50
CA ASP A 135 11.38 11.03 9.69
C ASP A 135 9.87 11.19 9.47
N TYR A 136 9.49 11.82 8.35
CA TYR A 136 8.09 12.14 8.03
C TYR A 136 7.56 11.41 6.79
N SER A 137 8.40 10.61 6.14
CA SER A 137 8.02 9.93 4.91
C SER A 137 7.66 8.48 5.16
N PHE A 138 6.50 8.09 4.59
CA PHE A 138 5.98 6.73 4.61
C PHE A 138 5.63 6.28 3.19
N MET A 139 5.84 5.01 2.90
CA MET A 139 5.50 4.40 1.62
C MET A 139 4.24 3.56 1.76
N LEU A 140 3.34 3.74 0.79
CA LEU A 140 2.06 3.04 0.66
C LEU A 140 1.96 2.37 -0.72
N GLY A 141 1.41 1.17 -0.76
CA GLY A 141 1.14 0.45 -2.00
C GLY A 141 2.39 0.02 -2.76
N ALA A 142 2.19 -0.59 -3.92
CA ALA A 142 3.26 -1.06 -4.79
C ALA A 142 3.92 0.06 -5.62
N SER A 143 3.44 1.31 -5.53
CA SER A 143 3.94 2.44 -6.31
C SER A 143 4.84 3.35 -5.48
N ALA A 144 6.12 3.37 -5.77
CA ALA A 144 7.12 4.25 -5.17
C ALA A 144 6.96 5.76 -5.48
N SER A 145 5.82 6.20 -6.05
CA SER A 145 5.69 7.52 -6.70
C SER A 145 4.93 8.59 -5.91
N VAL A 146 4.60 8.39 -4.62
CA VAL A 146 3.72 9.32 -3.88
C VAL A 146 4.38 10.26 -2.85
N PRO A 147 5.69 10.39 -2.67
CA PRO A 147 6.24 11.35 -1.70
C PRO A 147 6.00 12.82 -2.07
N VAL A 148 5.73 13.13 -3.36
CA VAL A 148 5.70 14.52 -3.85
C VAL A 148 4.40 15.25 -3.50
N SER A 149 3.28 14.55 -3.38
CA SER A 149 1.98 15.19 -3.12
C SER A 149 1.75 15.58 -1.65
N TYR A 150 2.32 14.82 -0.71
CA TYR A 150 2.09 15.05 0.73
C TYR A 150 2.90 16.22 1.28
N THR A 151 4.10 16.45 0.75
CA THR A 151 4.96 17.57 1.15
C THR A 151 4.43 18.94 0.68
N HIS A 152 3.71 18.98 -0.46
CA HIS A 152 3.11 20.21 -0.95
C HIS A 152 1.89 20.67 -0.13
N LEU A 153 1.08 19.77 0.38
CA LEU A 153 -0.09 20.11 1.20
C LEU A 153 0.32 20.62 2.59
N ARG A 154 1.29 20.00 3.26
CA ARG A 154 1.78 20.48 4.57
C ARG A 154 2.55 21.81 4.50
N ALA A 155 3.29 22.06 3.43
CA ALA A 155 3.99 23.32 3.27
C ALA A 155 3.02 24.51 3.07
N HIS A 156 1.79 24.27 2.59
CA HIS A 156 0.75 25.29 2.47
C HIS A 156 0.04 25.59 3.80
N GLU A 157 -0.18 24.58 4.65
CA GLU A 157 -0.84 24.75 5.96
C GLU A 157 0.04 25.49 6.98
N THR A 158 1.36 25.29 6.94
CA THR A 158 2.30 25.99 7.84
C THR A 158 2.60 27.43 7.43
N ARG A 159 2.14 27.88 6.24
CA ARG A 159 2.29 29.30 5.81
C ARG A 159 1.05 30.17 6.05
N SER A 160 -0.05 29.58 6.48
CA SER A 160 -1.32 30.28 6.72
C SER A 160 -1.68 30.47 8.21
N ASN A 161 -0.73 30.20 9.13
CA ASN A 161 -0.85 30.51 10.56
C ASN A 161 0.23 31.48 10.98
#